data_e493bfd0110c27726995f2d84431aca8
#
_entry.id   e493bfd0110c27726995f2d84431aca8
#
_cell.length_a   1.000
_cell.length_b   1.000
_cell.length_c   1.000
_cell.angle_alpha   90.00
_cell.angle_beta   90.00
_cell.angle_gamma   90.00
#
_symmetry.space_group_name_H-M   'P 1'
#
loop_
_entity.id
_entity.type
_entity.pdbx_description
1 polymer ?
#
loop_
_entity_poly.entity_id
_entity_poly.type
_entity_poly.pdbx_seq_one_letter_code
_entity_poly.pdbx_strand_id
1 'polypeptide(L)'
;VELARTQTLVPGLEREIRLKENQITLLAGEYPGEVARGKSIGQQQLMTALPVGLSSRILERRPDIRQAEYRLKAAHAKVGVAYTSMFPKFTLTGHYGLESSDLTDFLKAPYFFVGGELLAPVFNLGKNRARLKASRAVQEQETYNYQKVVLQAFTEVSNALVNSRKSREIRESREHLEQSARSNLDLATLQYINGVISYLD
;
A
#
# COMPACT_ATOMS: atom_id res chain seq x y z
N VAL A 1 -29.78 9.52 -35.24
CA VAL A 1 -28.36 9.02 -35.23
C VAL A 1 -27.75 9.23 -33.85
N GLU A 2 -27.77 10.43 -33.27
CA GLU A 2 -27.16 10.73 -31.97
C GLU A 2 -27.77 9.95 -30.79
N LEU A 3 -29.10 9.78 -30.76
CA LEU A 3 -29.77 8.97 -29.76
C LEU A 3 -29.26 7.51 -29.78
N ALA A 4 -29.21 6.90 -30.98
CA ALA A 4 -28.72 5.53 -31.11
C ALA A 4 -27.24 5.42 -30.69
N ARG A 5 -26.42 6.41 -31.03
CA ARG A 5 -25.00 6.47 -30.65
C ARG A 5 -24.86 6.55 -29.10
N THR A 6 -25.65 7.39 -28.45
CA THR A 6 -25.61 7.52 -26.98
C THR A 6 -26.10 6.24 -26.30
N GLN A 7 -27.13 5.60 -26.83
CA GLN A 7 -27.65 4.33 -26.33
C GLN A 7 -26.62 3.19 -26.39
N THR A 8 -25.67 3.19 -27.34
CA THR A 8 -24.62 2.17 -27.40
C THR A 8 -23.62 2.25 -26.23
N LEU A 9 -23.54 3.37 -25.53
CA LEU A 9 -22.67 3.53 -24.38
C LEU A 9 -23.24 2.87 -23.11
N VAL A 10 -24.57 2.75 -23.01
CA VAL A 10 -25.25 2.26 -21.80
C VAL A 10 -24.81 0.84 -21.42
N PRO A 11 -24.82 -0.16 -22.32
CA PRO A 11 -24.39 -1.51 -21.98
C PRO A 11 -22.92 -1.58 -21.53
N GLY A 12 -22.06 -0.71 -22.05
CA GLY A 12 -20.66 -0.60 -21.63
C GLY A 12 -20.54 -0.16 -20.17
N LEU A 13 -21.29 0.87 -19.79
CA LEU A 13 -21.32 1.38 -18.41
C LEU A 13 -21.96 0.38 -17.44
N GLU A 14 -23.03 -0.30 -17.85
CA GLU A 14 -23.66 -1.35 -17.03
C GLU A 14 -22.69 -2.51 -16.77
N ARG A 15 -21.95 -2.92 -17.78
CA ARG A 15 -20.89 -3.94 -17.60
C ARG A 15 -19.84 -3.47 -16.60
N GLU A 16 -19.36 -2.24 -16.70
CA GLU A 16 -18.37 -1.70 -15.75
C GLU A 16 -18.91 -1.67 -14.32
N ILE A 17 -20.17 -1.30 -14.13
CA ILE A 17 -20.82 -1.32 -12.82
C ILE A 17 -20.80 -2.74 -12.26
N ARG A 18 -21.25 -3.75 -13.02
CA ARG A 18 -21.26 -5.15 -12.56
C ARG A 18 -19.86 -5.67 -12.22
N LEU A 19 -18.84 -5.32 -13.01
CA LEU A 19 -17.46 -5.69 -12.72
C LEU A 19 -16.97 -5.04 -11.41
N LYS A 20 -17.37 -3.80 -11.12
CA LYS A 20 -17.05 -3.14 -9.86
C LYS A 20 -17.79 -3.75 -8.66
N GLU A 21 -19.07 -4.09 -8.82
CA GLU A 21 -19.82 -4.81 -7.79
C GLU A 21 -19.17 -6.15 -7.44
N ASN A 22 -18.76 -6.93 -8.44
CA ASN A 22 -18.02 -8.18 -8.23
C ASN A 22 -16.66 -7.96 -7.52
N GLN A 23 -15.97 -6.87 -7.79
CA GLN A 23 -14.73 -6.52 -7.08
C GLN A 23 -15.00 -6.19 -5.61
N ILE A 24 -16.09 -5.48 -5.32
CA ILE A 24 -16.47 -5.12 -3.94
C ILE A 24 -16.85 -6.37 -3.15
N THR A 25 -17.70 -7.25 -3.71
CA THR A 25 -18.12 -8.50 -3.04
C THR A 25 -16.92 -9.42 -2.80
N LEU A 26 -15.98 -9.51 -3.77
CA LEU A 26 -14.73 -10.25 -3.58
C LEU A 26 -13.91 -9.70 -2.41
N LEU A 27 -13.77 -8.38 -2.29
CA LEU A 27 -13.04 -7.75 -1.18
C LEU A 27 -13.75 -7.91 0.17
N ALA A 28 -15.08 -8.01 0.16
CA ALA A 28 -15.89 -8.30 1.33
C ALA A 28 -15.87 -9.78 1.74
N GLY A 29 -15.33 -10.67 0.89
CA GLY A 29 -15.35 -12.11 1.11
C GLY A 29 -16.71 -12.75 0.81
N GLU A 30 -17.54 -12.10 0.02
CA GLU A 30 -18.90 -12.52 -0.35
C GLU A 30 -18.95 -13.07 -1.78
N TYR A 31 -20.01 -13.84 -2.08
CA TYR A 31 -20.26 -14.26 -3.46
C TYR A 31 -20.67 -13.07 -4.35
N PRO A 32 -20.36 -13.13 -5.68
CA PRO A 32 -20.78 -12.09 -6.61
C PRO A 32 -22.30 -11.81 -6.53
N GLY A 33 -22.65 -10.56 -6.34
CA GLY A 33 -24.04 -10.13 -6.14
C GLY A 33 -24.22 -8.62 -6.27
N GLU A 34 -25.45 -8.16 -6.09
CA GLU A 34 -25.73 -6.73 -6.08
C GLU A 34 -25.26 -6.08 -4.79
N VAL A 35 -24.57 -4.94 -4.94
CA VAL A 35 -24.09 -4.16 -3.78
C VAL A 35 -25.10 -3.08 -3.46
N ALA A 36 -25.49 -2.96 -2.17
CA ALA A 36 -26.38 -1.91 -1.71
C ALA A 36 -25.78 -0.53 -2.03
N ARG A 37 -26.53 0.27 -2.77
CA ARG A 37 -26.10 1.60 -3.22
C ARG A 37 -26.43 2.65 -2.18
N GLY A 38 -25.49 3.55 -1.95
CA GLY A 38 -25.68 4.72 -1.10
C GLY A 38 -26.45 5.85 -1.79
N LYS A 39 -26.15 7.08 -1.40
CA LYS A 39 -26.75 8.29 -1.99
C LYS A 39 -26.38 8.43 -3.47
N SER A 40 -27.27 9.01 -4.27
CA SER A 40 -26.98 9.35 -5.67
C SER A 40 -25.78 10.33 -5.75
N ILE A 41 -25.11 10.36 -6.90
CA ILE A 41 -23.91 11.18 -7.11
C ILE A 41 -24.17 12.68 -6.81
N GLY A 42 -25.35 13.20 -7.14
CA GLY A 42 -25.73 14.59 -6.86
C GLY A 42 -25.99 14.89 -5.38
N GLN A 43 -26.24 13.87 -4.56
CA GLN A 43 -26.46 14.01 -3.12
C GLN A 43 -25.22 13.74 -2.27
N GLN A 44 -24.12 13.35 -2.91
CA GLN A 44 -22.87 13.12 -2.20
C GLN A 44 -22.19 14.46 -1.87
N GLN A 45 -21.85 14.63 -0.60
CA GLN A 45 -21.05 15.78 -0.16
C GLN A 45 -19.57 15.47 -0.44
N LEU A 46 -19.02 16.08 -1.46
CA LEU A 46 -17.60 16.02 -1.75
C LEU A 46 -16.84 16.97 -0.82
N MET A 47 -15.74 16.51 -0.25
CA MET A 47 -14.83 17.40 0.48
C MET A 47 -14.25 18.43 -0.49
N THR A 48 -14.69 19.67 -0.35
CA THR A 48 -14.38 20.77 -1.29
C THR A 48 -12.98 21.34 -1.11
N ALA A 49 -12.34 21.14 0.04
CA ALA A 49 -11.00 21.67 0.28
C ALA A 49 -10.13 20.62 0.99
N LEU A 50 -9.07 20.22 0.33
CA LEU A 50 -7.96 19.55 1.00
C LEU A 50 -7.17 20.63 1.75
N PRO A 51 -6.87 20.44 3.06
CA PRO A 51 -6.06 21.40 3.79
C PRO A 51 -4.71 21.57 3.10
N VAL A 52 -4.39 22.80 2.74
CA VAL A 52 -3.09 23.18 2.15
C VAL A 52 -2.02 22.98 3.23
N GLY A 53 -0.97 22.23 2.94
CA GLY A 53 0.13 21.99 3.88
C GLY A 53 0.10 20.58 4.49
N LEU A 54 0.05 19.57 3.61
CA LEU A 54 0.36 18.20 4.03
C LEU A 54 1.81 18.17 4.55
N SER A 55 1.94 18.27 5.89
CA SER A 55 3.21 18.20 6.59
C SER A 55 3.94 16.90 6.23
N SER A 56 5.27 16.96 6.10
CA SER A 56 6.16 15.78 6.01
C SER A 56 5.85 14.70 7.05
N ARG A 57 5.27 15.10 8.21
CA ARG A 57 4.76 14.17 9.24
C ARG A 57 3.73 13.15 8.74
N ILE A 58 2.96 13.45 7.70
CA ILE A 58 1.99 12.48 7.14
C ILE A 58 2.73 11.37 6.40
N LEU A 59 3.81 11.72 5.72
CA LEU A 59 4.68 10.74 5.06
C LEU A 59 5.34 9.80 6.08
N GLU A 60 5.80 10.32 7.21
CA GLU A 60 6.39 9.52 8.28
C GLU A 60 5.40 8.51 8.92
N ARG A 61 4.09 8.79 8.84
CA ARG A 61 3.03 7.89 9.34
C ARG A 61 2.62 6.82 8.34
N ARG A 62 3.07 6.89 7.10
CA ARG A 62 2.73 5.91 6.06
C ARG A 62 3.29 4.52 6.44
N PRO A 63 2.47 3.46 6.38
CA PRO A 63 2.91 2.12 6.73
C PRO A 63 4.03 1.57 5.85
N ASP A 64 4.02 1.90 4.55
CA ASP A 64 5.02 1.50 3.57
C ASP A 64 6.39 2.13 3.85
N ILE A 65 6.45 3.42 4.21
CA ILE A 65 7.68 4.11 4.62
C ILE A 65 8.22 3.50 5.91
N ARG A 66 7.35 3.28 6.90
CA ARG A 66 7.75 2.63 8.16
C ARG A 66 8.27 1.21 7.93
N GLN A 67 7.64 0.45 7.04
CA GLN A 67 8.09 -0.88 6.67
C GLN A 67 9.51 -0.83 6.08
N ALA A 68 9.76 0.07 5.14
CA ALA A 68 11.09 0.24 4.53
C ALA A 68 12.14 0.69 5.56
N GLU A 69 11.78 1.58 6.50
CA GLU A 69 12.64 2.00 7.61
C GLU A 69 13.02 0.83 8.51
N TYR A 70 12.05 -0.01 8.90
CA TYR A 70 12.34 -1.19 9.73
C TYR A 70 13.16 -2.25 9.01
N ARG A 71 12.99 -2.41 7.69
CA ARG A 71 13.86 -3.28 6.87
C ARG A 71 15.30 -2.77 6.87
N LEU A 72 15.51 -1.47 6.71
CA LEU A 72 16.82 -0.85 6.79
C LEU A 72 17.44 -1.05 8.19
N LYS A 73 16.69 -0.83 9.25
CA LYS A 73 17.14 -1.09 10.65
C LYS A 73 17.54 -2.56 10.84
N ALA A 74 16.76 -3.49 10.31
CA ALA A 74 17.06 -4.92 10.37
C ALA A 74 18.33 -5.28 9.59
N ALA A 75 18.52 -4.70 8.40
CA ALA A 75 19.74 -4.90 7.61
C ALA A 75 20.97 -4.35 8.34
N HIS A 76 20.86 -3.18 8.98
CA HIS A 76 21.92 -2.61 9.81
C HIS A 76 22.28 -3.52 10.99
N ALA A 77 21.29 -4.06 11.69
CA ALA A 77 21.52 -5.01 12.79
C ALA A 77 22.23 -6.30 12.30
N LYS A 78 21.89 -6.79 11.09
CA LYS A 78 22.58 -7.94 10.45
C LYS A 78 24.04 -7.67 10.17
N VAL A 79 24.44 -6.44 9.83
CA VAL A 79 25.85 -6.05 9.70
C VAL A 79 26.55 -6.18 11.05
N GLY A 80 25.93 -5.75 12.15
CA GLY A 80 26.42 -5.97 13.50
C GLY A 80 26.65 -7.45 13.82
N VAL A 81 25.66 -8.30 13.51
CA VAL A 81 25.79 -9.77 13.69
C VAL A 81 26.93 -10.36 12.86
N ALA A 82 27.08 -9.93 11.59
CA ALA A 82 28.18 -10.39 10.75
C ALA A 82 29.55 -9.93 11.28
N TYR A 83 29.62 -8.73 11.83
CA TYR A 83 30.83 -8.18 12.45
C TYR A 83 31.17 -8.94 13.74
N THR A 84 30.21 -9.15 14.63
CA THR A 84 30.43 -9.87 15.90
C THR A 84 30.81 -11.34 15.69
N SER A 85 30.44 -11.95 14.56
CA SER A 85 30.85 -13.32 14.23
C SER A 85 32.35 -13.48 13.96
N MET A 86 33.13 -12.39 13.89
CA MET A 86 34.59 -12.41 13.82
C MET A 86 35.25 -12.58 15.17
N PHE A 87 34.54 -12.34 16.26
CA PHE A 87 35.07 -12.39 17.63
C PHE A 87 34.77 -13.75 18.27
N PRO A 88 35.53 -14.10 19.31
CA PRO A 88 35.23 -15.29 20.12
C PRO A 88 33.81 -15.23 20.69
N LYS A 89 33.13 -16.36 20.68
CA LYS A 89 31.85 -16.55 21.34
C LYS A 89 32.05 -17.16 22.71
N PHE A 90 31.48 -16.55 23.71
CA PHE A 90 31.35 -17.10 25.05
C PHE A 90 29.94 -17.59 25.27
N THR A 91 29.78 -18.88 25.58
CA THR A 91 28.49 -19.51 25.86
C THR A 91 28.49 -20.01 27.29
N LEU A 92 27.51 -19.59 28.07
CA LEU A 92 27.24 -20.10 29.41
C LEU A 92 26.01 -20.99 29.35
N THR A 93 26.17 -22.25 29.73
CA THR A 93 25.08 -23.24 29.74
C THR A 93 24.81 -23.69 31.17
N GLY A 94 23.55 -23.64 31.60
CA GLY A 94 23.12 -24.15 32.90
C GLY A 94 21.94 -25.12 32.73
N HIS A 95 22.04 -26.26 33.40
CA HIS A 95 20.95 -27.23 33.46
C HIS A 95 20.61 -27.48 34.94
N TYR A 96 19.32 -27.49 35.24
CA TYR A 96 18.81 -27.94 36.52
C TYR A 96 17.70 -28.94 36.27
N GLY A 97 17.77 -30.09 36.95
CA GLY A 97 16.81 -31.14 36.74
C GLY A 97 16.95 -32.25 37.82
N LEU A 98 16.21 -33.25 37.64
CA LEU A 98 16.29 -34.49 38.42
C LEU A 98 16.85 -35.59 37.52
N GLU A 99 17.90 -36.25 37.92
CA GLU A 99 18.54 -37.33 37.17
C GLU A 99 18.74 -38.54 38.08
N SER A 100 18.20 -39.69 37.74
CA SER A 100 18.39 -40.91 38.50
C SER A 100 18.40 -42.07 37.53
N SER A 101 19.26 -43.08 37.81
CA SER A 101 19.29 -44.36 37.14
C SER A 101 18.12 -45.29 37.53
N ASP A 102 17.47 -45.00 38.67
CA ASP A 102 16.34 -45.76 39.19
C ASP A 102 15.07 -44.93 39.32
N LEU A 103 13.95 -45.46 38.85
CA LEU A 103 12.64 -44.83 38.87
C LEU A 103 12.16 -44.46 40.30
N THR A 104 12.58 -45.23 41.29
CA THR A 104 12.20 -45.03 42.69
C THR A 104 12.86 -43.82 43.33
N ASP A 105 14.01 -43.39 42.81
CA ASP A 105 14.80 -42.26 43.35
C ASP A 105 14.77 -41.06 42.45
N PHE A 106 13.97 -41.04 41.38
CA PHE A 106 13.91 -39.99 40.40
C PHE A 106 13.61 -38.59 40.97
N LEU A 107 12.77 -38.52 42.01
CA LEU A 107 12.43 -37.26 42.67
C LEU A 107 13.41 -36.85 43.78
N LYS A 108 14.39 -37.67 44.12
CA LYS A 108 15.29 -37.46 45.26
C LYS A 108 16.71 -37.01 44.85
N ALA A 109 17.05 -37.06 43.57
CA ALA A 109 18.39 -36.75 43.07
C ALA A 109 18.41 -35.43 42.27
N PRO A 110 18.45 -34.26 42.88
CA PRO A 110 18.61 -33.01 42.16
C PRO A 110 19.99 -32.95 41.52
N TYR A 111 20.02 -32.60 40.23
CA TYR A 111 21.22 -32.40 39.45
C TYR A 111 21.28 -30.95 38.95
N PHE A 112 22.42 -30.32 39.10
CA PHE A 112 22.67 -29.06 38.43
C PHE A 112 24.03 -29.07 37.74
N PHE A 113 24.07 -28.44 36.58
CA PHE A 113 25.30 -28.28 35.80
C PHE A 113 25.42 -26.82 35.38
N VAL A 114 26.62 -26.26 35.47
CA VAL A 114 27.00 -24.97 34.93
C VAL A 114 28.30 -25.13 34.18
N GLY A 115 28.31 -24.84 32.90
CA GLY A 115 29.49 -24.93 32.07
C GLY A 115 29.66 -23.68 31.19
N GLY A 116 30.92 -23.25 31.03
CA GLY A 116 31.29 -22.16 30.13
C GLY A 116 32.12 -22.68 28.95
N GLU A 117 31.81 -22.23 27.74
CA GLU A 117 32.53 -22.55 26.51
C GLU A 117 33.00 -21.29 25.81
N LEU A 118 34.26 -21.25 25.34
CA LEU A 118 34.83 -20.20 24.53
C LEU A 118 35.23 -20.75 23.18
N LEU A 119 34.55 -20.32 22.11
CA LEU A 119 34.86 -20.69 20.72
C LEU A 119 35.35 -19.49 19.94
N ALA A 120 36.57 -19.58 19.38
CA ALA A 120 37.17 -18.56 18.54
C ALA A 120 37.41 -19.08 17.12
N PRO A 121 36.96 -18.38 16.06
CA PRO A 121 37.26 -18.75 14.70
C PRO A 121 38.68 -18.37 14.34
N VAL A 122 39.62 -19.31 14.38
CA VAL A 122 41.05 -19.06 14.11
C VAL A 122 41.34 -19.04 12.62
N PHE A 123 40.74 -19.97 11.84
CA PHE A 123 40.95 -20.08 10.38
C PHE A 123 39.61 -20.28 9.67
N ASN A 124 39.15 -19.20 8.98
CA ASN A 124 37.89 -19.22 8.21
C ASN A 124 38.04 -18.85 6.75
N LEU A 125 39.29 -18.94 6.17
CA LEU A 125 39.59 -18.67 4.75
C LEU A 125 38.89 -17.41 4.20
N GLY A 126 38.78 -16.35 5.00
CA GLY A 126 38.11 -15.11 4.60
C GLY A 126 36.55 -15.14 4.65
N LYS A 127 35.92 -16.26 5.01
CA LYS A 127 34.46 -16.44 5.03
C LYS A 127 33.75 -15.36 5.84
N ASN A 128 34.21 -15.02 7.04
CA ASN A 128 33.58 -14.02 7.89
C ASN A 128 33.72 -12.60 7.28
N ARG A 129 34.84 -12.28 6.64
CA ARG A 129 35.04 -11.00 5.92
C ARG A 129 34.10 -10.91 4.72
N ALA A 130 33.99 -11.99 3.93
CA ALA A 130 33.04 -12.04 2.81
C ALA A 130 31.59 -11.88 3.27
N ARG A 131 31.22 -12.52 4.39
CA ARG A 131 29.88 -12.38 5.00
C ARG A 131 29.62 -10.95 5.46
N LEU A 132 30.58 -10.28 6.08
CA LEU A 132 30.45 -8.87 6.45
C LEU A 132 30.28 -7.98 5.21
N LYS A 133 31.08 -8.20 4.16
CA LYS A 133 30.96 -7.46 2.90
C LYS A 133 29.57 -7.66 2.27
N ALA A 134 29.07 -8.89 2.24
CA ALA A 134 27.73 -9.20 1.75
C ALA A 134 26.65 -8.50 2.59
N SER A 135 26.74 -8.50 3.93
CA SER A 135 25.79 -7.83 4.81
C SER A 135 25.79 -6.31 4.61
N ARG A 136 26.95 -5.69 4.36
CA ARG A 136 27.05 -4.27 4.04
C ARG A 136 26.40 -3.94 2.69
N ALA A 137 26.60 -4.77 1.67
CA ALA A 137 25.94 -4.60 0.37
C ALA A 137 24.41 -4.69 0.49
N VAL A 138 23.90 -5.61 1.32
CA VAL A 138 22.44 -5.71 1.61
C VAL A 138 21.95 -4.46 2.36
N GLN A 139 22.72 -3.93 3.30
CA GLN A 139 22.36 -2.68 3.99
C GLN A 139 22.30 -1.50 3.00
N GLU A 140 23.26 -1.39 2.09
CA GLU A 140 23.26 -0.37 1.04
C GLU A 140 22.06 -0.51 0.11
N GLN A 141 21.72 -1.73 -0.30
CA GLN A 141 20.51 -2.03 -1.07
C GLN A 141 19.24 -1.56 -0.34
N GLU A 142 19.11 -1.84 0.96
CA GLU A 142 17.94 -1.39 1.73
C GLU A 142 17.92 0.13 1.93
N THR A 143 19.08 0.80 1.95
CA THR A 143 19.15 2.26 1.96
C THR A 143 18.53 2.86 0.69
N TYR A 144 18.92 2.33 -0.48
CA TYR A 144 18.33 2.79 -1.75
C TYR A 144 16.85 2.41 -1.87
N ASN A 145 16.46 1.25 -1.35
CA ASN A 145 15.05 0.85 -1.31
C ASN A 145 14.20 1.80 -0.45
N TYR A 146 14.71 2.19 0.73
CA TYR A 146 14.04 3.20 1.57
C TYR A 146 13.90 4.54 0.84
N GLN A 147 14.97 5.04 0.21
CA GLN A 147 14.92 6.28 -0.57
C GLN A 147 13.90 6.20 -1.70
N LYS A 148 13.85 5.07 -2.43
CA LYS A 148 12.87 4.82 -3.49
C LYS A 148 11.43 4.90 -2.97
N VAL A 149 11.13 4.25 -1.85
CA VAL A 149 9.79 4.26 -1.24
C VAL A 149 9.39 5.68 -0.83
N VAL A 150 10.31 6.44 -0.24
CA VAL A 150 10.08 7.85 0.12
C VAL A 150 9.77 8.71 -1.12
N LEU A 151 10.58 8.60 -2.18
CA LEU A 151 10.35 9.35 -3.42
C LEU A 151 9.04 8.96 -4.09
N GLN A 152 8.69 7.67 -4.09
CA GLN A 152 7.42 7.19 -4.61
C GLN A 152 6.24 7.78 -3.84
N ALA A 153 6.33 7.83 -2.51
CA ALA A 153 5.30 8.43 -1.67
C ALA A 153 5.09 9.91 -1.96
N PHE A 154 6.16 10.68 -2.17
CA PHE A 154 6.06 12.08 -2.60
C PHE A 154 5.40 12.22 -3.97
N THR A 155 5.77 11.37 -4.92
CA THR A 155 5.18 11.36 -6.27
C THR A 155 3.69 11.05 -6.23
N GLU A 156 3.28 10.06 -5.43
CA GLU A 156 1.87 9.70 -5.25
C GLU A 156 1.05 10.85 -4.67
N VAL A 157 1.57 11.53 -3.65
CA VAL A 157 0.89 12.71 -3.07
C VAL A 157 0.78 13.84 -4.10
N SER A 158 1.86 14.12 -4.83
CA SER A 158 1.86 15.14 -5.89
C SER A 158 0.83 14.83 -6.97
N ASN A 159 0.81 13.58 -7.45
CA ASN A 159 -0.15 13.12 -8.45
C ASN A 159 -1.60 13.20 -7.93
N ALA A 160 -1.84 12.83 -6.68
CA ALA A 160 -3.16 12.91 -6.07
C ALA A 160 -3.66 14.36 -5.99
N LEU A 161 -2.79 15.32 -5.64
CA LEU A 161 -3.13 16.74 -5.60
C LEU A 161 -3.43 17.30 -7.00
N VAL A 162 -2.62 16.94 -7.99
CA VAL A 162 -2.85 17.33 -9.39
C VAL A 162 -4.17 16.76 -9.89
N ASN A 163 -4.41 15.46 -9.66
CA ASN A 163 -5.65 14.79 -10.06
C ASN A 163 -6.88 15.42 -9.40
N SER A 164 -6.81 15.72 -8.09
CA SER A 164 -7.92 16.38 -7.37
C SER A 164 -8.26 17.74 -7.97
N ARG A 165 -7.23 18.57 -8.25
CA ARG A 165 -7.43 19.88 -8.88
C ARG A 165 -8.00 19.77 -10.28
N LYS A 166 -7.41 18.92 -11.12
CA LYS A 166 -7.84 18.75 -12.51
C LYS A 166 -9.22 18.10 -12.65
N SER A 167 -9.56 17.16 -11.78
CA SER A 167 -10.91 16.59 -11.74
C SER A 167 -11.97 17.64 -11.41
N ARG A 168 -11.65 18.62 -10.58
CA ARG A 168 -12.56 19.75 -10.28
C ARG A 168 -12.74 20.65 -11.50
N GLU A 169 -11.67 21.04 -12.17
CA GLU A 169 -11.71 21.82 -13.40
C GLU A 169 -12.51 21.10 -14.52
N ILE A 170 -12.31 19.79 -14.67
CA ILE A 170 -13.06 18.95 -15.62
C ILE A 170 -14.56 18.94 -15.27
N ARG A 171 -14.91 18.82 -14.00
CA ARG A 171 -16.30 18.84 -13.56
C ARG A 171 -16.97 20.18 -13.93
N GLU A 172 -16.33 21.30 -13.58
CA GLU A 172 -16.85 22.64 -13.90
C GLU A 172 -17.05 22.81 -15.42
N SER A 173 -16.09 22.37 -16.22
CA SER A 173 -16.21 22.43 -17.69
C SER A 173 -17.35 21.56 -18.20
N ARG A 174 -17.60 20.38 -17.61
CA ARG A 174 -18.72 19.51 -17.99
C ARG A 174 -20.07 20.07 -17.57
N GLU A 175 -20.15 20.71 -16.40
CA GLU A 175 -21.37 21.41 -15.95
C GLU A 175 -21.71 22.56 -16.92
N HIS A 176 -20.75 23.34 -17.39
CA HIS A 176 -20.95 24.35 -18.40
C HIS A 176 -21.39 23.78 -19.76
N LEU A 177 -20.78 22.66 -20.16
CA LEU A 177 -21.17 21.98 -21.40
C LEU A 177 -22.63 21.48 -21.33
N GLU A 178 -23.03 20.88 -20.19
CA GLU A 178 -24.40 20.42 -19.97
C GLU A 178 -25.39 21.59 -20.04
N GLN A 179 -25.09 22.71 -19.35
CA GLN A 179 -25.96 23.90 -19.41
C GLN A 179 -26.10 24.47 -20.83
N SER A 180 -24.99 24.54 -21.56
CA SER A 180 -24.99 24.99 -22.97
C SER A 180 -25.82 24.07 -23.86
N ALA A 181 -25.66 22.75 -23.68
CA ALA A 181 -26.43 21.77 -24.45
C ALA A 181 -27.94 21.84 -24.15
N ARG A 182 -28.33 22.03 -22.89
CA ARG A 182 -29.72 22.25 -22.49
C ARG A 182 -30.30 23.51 -23.13
N SER A 183 -29.56 24.64 -23.01
CA SER A 183 -29.99 25.89 -23.63
C SER A 183 -30.15 25.79 -25.14
N ASN A 184 -29.23 25.09 -25.81
CA ASN A 184 -29.33 24.82 -27.26
C ASN A 184 -30.55 23.97 -27.60
N LEU A 185 -30.84 22.94 -26.79
CA LEU A 185 -32.02 22.09 -26.99
C LEU A 185 -33.29 22.91 -26.84
N ASP A 186 -33.38 23.74 -25.80
CA ASP A 186 -34.55 24.59 -25.53
C ASP A 186 -34.77 25.59 -26.68
N LEU A 187 -33.69 26.22 -27.17
CA LEU A 187 -33.75 27.16 -28.30
C LEU A 187 -34.16 26.44 -29.59
N ALA A 188 -33.55 25.30 -29.91
CA ALA A 188 -33.90 24.52 -31.11
C ALA A 188 -35.34 24.04 -31.06
N THR A 189 -35.82 23.62 -29.90
CA THR A 189 -37.22 23.24 -29.70
C THR A 189 -38.16 24.43 -29.96
N LEU A 190 -37.81 25.60 -29.44
CA LEU A 190 -38.61 26.83 -29.67
C LEU A 190 -38.62 27.21 -31.15
N GLN A 191 -37.50 27.17 -31.83
CA GLN A 191 -37.39 27.45 -33.28
C GLN A 191 -38.17 26.46 -34.12
N TYR A 192 -38.13 25.17 -33.77
CA TYR A 192 -38.92 24.14 -34.44
C TYR A 192 -40.47 24.37 -34.30
N ILE A 193 -40.92 24.65 -33.06
CA ILE A 193 -42.32 24.94 -32.82
C ILE A 193 -42.80 26.18 -33.60
N ASN A 194 -41.93 27.17 -33.74
CA ASN A 194 -42.26 28.40 -34.50
C ASN A 194 -42.03 28.27 -36.02
N GLY A 195 -41.64 27.08 -36.50
CA GLY A 195 -41.45 26.83 -37.93
C GLY A 195 -40.22 27.48 -38.55
N VAL A 196 -39.22 27.88 -37.73
CA VAL A 196 -37.99 28.56 -38.17
C VAL A 196 -36.94 27.54 -38.65
N ILE A 197 -36.92 26.35 -38.05
CA ILE A 197 -35.99 25.26 -38.44
C ILE A 197 -36.77 23.98 -38.73
N SER A 198 -36.15 23.10 -39.54
CA SER A 198 -36.66 21.77 -39.84
C SER A 198 -36.20 20.75 -38.79
N TYR A 199 -36.87 19.61 -38.71
CA TYR A 199 -36.48 18.47 -37.83
C TYR A 199 -35.09 17.91 -38.20
N LEU A 200 -34.56 18.21 -39.37
CA LEU A 200 -33.28 17.73 -39.85
C LEU A 200 -32.11 18.69 -39.60
N ASP A 201 -32.37 19.92 -39.18
CA ASP A 201 -31.39 20.92 -38.81
C ASP A 201 -31.00 20.81 -37.33
#